data_233dc8ed8d6433d67c2bf2a857b3c219
#
_entry.id   233dc8ed8d6433d67c2bf2a857b3c219
#
_cell.length_a   1.000
_cell.length_b   1.000
_cell.length_c   1.000
_cell.angle_alpha   90.00
_cell.angle_beta   90.00
_cell.angle_gamma   90.00
#
_symmetry.space_group_name_H-M   'P 1'
#
loop_
_entity.id
_entity.type
_entity.pdbx_description
1 polymer ?
#
loop_
_entity_poly.entity_id
_entity_poly.type
_entity_poly.pdbx_seq_one_letter_code
_entity_poly.pdbx_strand_id
1 'polypeptide(L)'
;MGGMEFESVGFFAAASAGTELALYEELRDLGLPHVRQGSGGIPFRGAWRDGWRACLESRVAPRILAEVARFDADDADALYAGASAVDWSRFLTSDLSLSVSAVTAGTETFRHSGFTALKVKDAIVDQVRDRTGERPNVDRADADVRVSVYIRRNSVTLYVDLSGEPLSRRGYRTEAGEAPLRETLAAAILRLARWDRVTPVLDPMCGSGTIAIEAAMWAADVAPGLRRERFGFERWAGFDDDGRQVMRELRGEARRRAGRGAPAVTAADIDPAVLDVARANAGRAGVRIAFRERSLIAWQSDGVRRMVVANPPYDVRLGADAAFCRDITAALCRMHGSRVALLAGHPGYRQAMALQPEAVFPLKNGDLPCELLVYEVP
;
A
#
# COMPACT_ATOMS: atom_id res chain seq x y z
N MET A 1 6.11 12.51 32.30
CA MET A 1 5.55 11.69 31.23
C MET A 1 4.97 12.63 30.17
N GLY A 2 5.79 13.14 29.28
CA GLY A 2 5.38 14.02 28.19
C GLY A 2 5.17 13.15 26.96
N GLY A 3 3.92 12.97 26.58
CA GLY A 3 3.48 12.04 25.57
C GLY A 3 4.15 12.23 24.21
N MET A 4 4.20 11.15 23.44
CA MET A 4 4.59 11.11 22.02
C MET A 4 3.81 12.15 21.16
N GLU A 5 2.82 12.81 21.69
CA GLU A 5 1.84 13.63 20.96
C GLU A 5 2.41 14.92 20.35
N PHE A 6 3.46 15.51 20.91
CA PHE A 6 3.98 16.82 20.50
C PHE A 6 5.36 16.77 19.83
N GLU A 7 5.99 15.62 19.76
CA GLU A 7 7.29 15.45 19.13
C GLU A 7 7.15 15.45 17.59
N SER A 8 7.88 16.33 16.89
CA SER A 8 7.93 16.34 15.44
C SER A 8 8.79 15.20 14.93
N VAL A 9 8.16 14.15 14.41
CA VAL A 9 8.78 12.93 13.91
C VAL A 9 8.88 12.98 12.39
N GLY A 10 9.97 12.47 11.84
CA GLY A 10 10.09 12.18 10.41
C GLY A 10 9.42 10.84 10.09
N PHE A 11 8.58 10.83 9.07
CA PHE A 11 7.94 9.61 8.58
C PHE A 11 8.35 9.34 7.14
N PHE A 12 8.30 8.06 6.76
CA PHE A 12 8.47 7.62 5.39
C PHE A 12 7.33 6.65 5.03
N ALA A 13 6.43 7.10 4.17
CA ALA A 13 5.43 6.26 3.57
C ALA A 13 6.07 5.52 2.40
N ALA A 14 6.28 4.22 2.51
CA ALA A 14 6.85 3.41 1.45
C ALA A 14 5.90 3.41 0.23
N ALA A 15 6.46 3.34 -0.98
CA ALA A 15 5.71 3.21 -2.22
C ALA A 15 6.08 1.91 -2.93
N SER A 16 5.12 1.32 -3.64
CA SER A 16 5.44 0.33 -4.67
C SER A 16 6.04 1.07 -5.87
N ALA A 17 6.95 0.40 -6.62
CA ALA A 17 7.62 1.01 -7.75
C ALA A 17 6.62 1.62 -8.76
N GLY A 18 6.77 2.90 -9.06
CA GLY A 18 5.93 3.68 -9.97
C GLY A 18 4.66 4.28 -9.34
N THR A 19 4.37 4.00 -8.07
CA THR A 19 3.19 4.56 -7.37
C THR A 19 3.50 5.80 -6.54
N GLU A 20 4.74 6.32 -6.59
CA GLU A 20 5.18 7.45 -5.78
C GLU A 20 4.35 8.71 -6.00
N LEU A 21 3.95 8.99 -7.26
CA LEU A 21 3.09 10.14 -7.57
C LEU A 21 1.72 10.00 -6.90
N ALA A 22 1.09 8.83 -7.05
CA ALA A 22 -0.22 8.55 -6.42
C ALA A 22 -0.17 8.69 -4.91
N LEU A 23 0.91 8.19 -4.29
CA LEU A 23 1.12 8.29 -2.85
C LEU A 23 1.36 9.73 -2.40
N TYR A 24 2.19 10.48 -3.13
CA TYR A 24 2.45 11.88 -2.84
C TYR A 24 1.16 12.72 -2.84
N GLU A 25 0.35 12.57 -3.87
CA GLU A 25 -0.94 13.26 -3.96
C GLU A 25 -1.89 12.82 -2.85
N GLU A 26 -1.94 11.52 -2.53
CA GLU A 26 -2.77 11.01 -1.44
C GLU A 26 -2.42 11.63 -0.09
N LEU A 27 -1.15 11.65 0.29
CA LEU A 27 -0.73 12.17 1.59
C LEU A 27 -1.02 13.68 1.71
N ARG A 28 -0.93 14.42 0.59
CA ARG A 28 -1.36 15.83 0.54
C ARG A 28 -2.87 15.99 0.69
N ASP A 29 -3.67 15.17 -0.01
CA ASP A 29 -5.12 15.18 0.10
C ASP A 29 -5.60 14.82 1.52
N LEU A 30 -4.87 13.94 2.20
CA LEU A 30 -5.08 13.64 3.62
C LEU A 30 -4.70 14.82 4.54
N GLY A 31 -4.07 15.87 4.02
CA GLY A 31 -3.64 17.03 4.80
C GLY A 31 -2.50 16.70 5.78
N LEU A 32 -1.66 15.70 5.48
CA LEU A 32 -0.49 15.42 6.29
C LEU A 32 0.55 16.54 6.15
N PRO A 33 1.22 16.94 7.25
CA PRO A 33 2.13 18.08 7.20
C PRO A 33 3.47 17.71 6.53
N HIS A 34 4.10 18.72 5.91
CA HIS A 34 5.45 18.66 5.36
C HIS A 34 5.71 17.49 4.40
N VAL A 35 4.72 17.10 3.60
CA VAL A 35 4.87 16.06 2.56
C VAL A 35 5.81 16.53 1.46
N ARG A 36 6.80 15.71 1.10
CA ARG A 36 7.79 15.99 0.04
C ARG A 36 7.84 14.84 -0.96
N GLN A 37 8.17 15.14 -2.21
CA GLN A 37 8.44 14.10 -3.20
C GLN A 37 9.67 13.28 -2.80
N GLY A 38 9.64 11.98 -3.07
CA GLY A 38 10.71 11.05 -2.77
C GLY A 38 10.76 9.89 -3.77
N SER A 39 11.80 9.10 -3.69
CA SER A 39 12.00 7.87 -4.48
C SER A 39 11.82 6.64 -3.58
N GLY A 40 11.06 5.65 -4.06
CA GLY A 40 10.72 4.46 -3.28
C GLY A 40 9.74 4.71 -2.13
N GLY A 41 9.31 5.96 -1.94
CA GLY A 41 8.35 6.41 -0.94
C GLY A 41 8.34 7.91 -0.75
N ILE A 42 7.46 8.37 0.11
CA ILE A 42 7.14 9.77 0.33
C ILE A 42 7.44 10.16 1.78
N PRO A 43 8.46 11.00 2.02
CA PRO A 43 8.74 11.50 3.35
C PRO A 43 7.74 12.60 3.74
N PHE A 44 7.36 12.61 5.00
CA PHE A 44 6.58 13.70 5.64
C PHE A 44 7.01 13.87 7.09
N ARG A 45 6.63 14.97 7.73
CA ARG A 45 6.93 15.22 9.14
C ARG A 45 5.67 15.66 9.85
N GLY A 46 5.50 15.24 11.10
CA GLY A 46 4.33 15.59 11.89
C GLY A 46 4.43 15.01 13.30
N ALA A 47 3.34 15.06 14.05
CA ALA A 47 3.21 14.37 15.32
C ALA A 47 2.98 12.86 15.13
N TRP A 48 3.13 12.05 16.16
CA TRP A 48 2.83 10.60 16.11
C TRP A 48 1.40 10.33 15.62
N ARG A 49 0.43 11.16 16.01
CA ARG A 49 -0.94 11.12 15.51
C ARG A 49 -1.03 11.14 13.99
N ASP A 50 -0.16 11.90 13.30
CA ASP A 50 -0.15 11.98 11.83
C ASP A 50 0.33 10.68 11.20
N GLY A 51 1.34 10.03 11.80
CA GLY A 51 1.80 8.69 11.40
C GLY A 51 0.73 7.62 11.60
N TRP A 52 0.03 7.64 12.73
CA TRP A 52 -1.09 6.72 13.03
C TRP A 52 -2.27 6.96 12.07
N ARG A 53 -2.59 8.21 11.79
CA ARG A 53 -3.59 8.58 10.81
C ARG A 53 -3.20 8.11 9.41
N ALA A 54 -1.94 8.24 9.02
CA ALA A 54 -1.45 7.72 7.75
C ALA A 54 -1.63 6.20 7.65
N CYS A 55 -1.37 5.43 8.71
CA CYS A 55 -1.65 3.99 8.75
C CYS A 55 -3.14 3.67 8.58
N LEU A 56 -4.02 4.45 9.19
CA LEU A 56 -5.47 4.24 9.13
C LEU A 56 -6.05 4.61 7.76
N GLU A 57 -5.59 5.70 7.15
CA GLU A 57 -6.27 6.35 6.02
C GLU A 57 -5.57 6.14 4.66
N SER A 58 -4.26 5.87 4.61
CA SER A 58 -3.57 5.68 3.34
C SER A 58 -4.03 4.40 2.63
N ARG A 59 -4.43 4.57 1.38
CA ARG A 59 -4.82 3.48 0.47
C ARG A 59 -3.64 2.96 -0.34
N VAL A 60 -2.67 3.85 -0.63
CA VAL A 60 -1.57 3.60 -1.56
C VAL A 60 -0.32 3.09 -0.84
N ALA A 61 0.00 3.58 0.36
CA ALA A 61 1.18 3.14 1.10
C ALA A 61 1.07 1.67 1.54
N PRO A 62 2.03 0.79 1.20
CA PRO A 62 2.13 -0.54 1.81
C PRO A 62 2.63 -0.51 3.26
N ARG A 63 3.42 0.51 3.65
CA ARG A 63 3.96 0.69 5.00
C ARG A 63 4.17 2.16 5.32
N ILE A 64 4.01 2.49 6.61
CA ILE A 64 4.40 3.78 7.20
C ILE A 64 5.50 3.51 8.22
N LEU A 65 6.62 4.18 8.05
CA LEU A 65 7.82 4.05 8.90
C LEU A 65 8.06 5.36 9.64
N ALA A 66 8.44 5.32 10.92
CA ALA A 66 8.88 6.49 11.69
C ALA A 66 10.40 6.48 11.83
N GLU A 67 11.05 7.58 11.50
CA GLU A 67 12.48 7.80 11.69
C GLU A 67 12.76 7.96 13.19
N VAL A 68 13.59 7.08 13.75
CA VAL A 68 13.97 7.12 15.17
C VAL A 68 15.41 7.58 15.38
N ALA A 69 16.26 7.43 14.37
CA ALA A 69 17.62 7.98 14.39
C ALA A 69 18.15 8.19 12.97
N ARG A 70 19.06 9.15 12.85
CA ARG A 70 19.89 9.34 11.65
C ARG A 70 21.30 9.71 12.09
N PHE A 71 22.30 8.99 11.57
CA PHE A 71 23.71 9.20 11.87
C PHE A 71 24.58 8.67 10.73
N ASP A 72 25.86 8.98 10.73
CA ASP A 72 26.83 8.40 9.81
C ASP A 72 27.57 7.24 10.48
N ALA A 73 27.87 6.19 9.70
CA ALA A 73 28.65 5.05 10.15
C ALA A 73 29.59 4.62 9.02
N ASP A 74 30.89 4.62 9.30
CA ASP A 74 31.92 4.19 8.36
C ASP A 74 32.28 2.70 8.55
N ASP A 75 31.92 2.12 9.69
CA ASP A 75 32.15 0.72 10.03
C ASP A 75 31.03 0.13 10.90
N ALA A 76 31.18 -1.17 11.23
CA ALA A 76 30.21 -1.92 12.01
C ALA A 76 30.11 -1.45 13.47
N ASP A 77 31.18 -0.91 14.03
CA ASP A 77 31.19 -0.45 15.43
C ASP A 77 30.51 0.90 15.55
N ALA A 78 30.72 1.81 14.58
CA ALA A 78 29.97 3.06 14.46
C ALA A 78 28.48 2.80 14.27
N LEU A 79 28.11 1.80 13.42
CA LEU A 79 26.72 1.38 13.24
C LEU A 79 26.10 0.86 14.55
N TYR A 80 26.83 0.03 15.28
CA TYR A 80 26.38 -0.50 16.58
C TYR A 80 26.21 0.61 17.60
N ALA A 81 27.19 1.53 17.71
CA ALA A 81 27.14 2.65 18.64
C ALA A 81 25.96 3.60 18.35
N GLY A 82 25.74 3.94 17.07
CA GLY A 82 24.61 4.76 16.65
C GLY A 82 23.25 4.11 16.93
N ALA A 83 23.14 2.81 16.72
CA ALA A 83 21.92 2.05 17.04
C ALA A 83 21.69 1.95 18.56
N SER A 84 22.75 1.78 19.35
CA SER A 84 22.68 1.74 20.82
C SER A 84 22.32 3.08 21.46
N ALA A 85 22.53 4.20 20.76
CA ALA A 85 22.16 5.54 21.24
C ALA A 85 20.65 5.82 21.23
N VAL A 86 19.87 5.02 20.50
CA VAL A 86 18.40 5.13 20.47
C VAL A 86 17.81 4.55 21.75
N ASP A 87 16.85 5.22 22.36
CA ASP A 87 16.09 4.67 23.49
C ASP A 87 15.01 3.68 23.01
N TRP A 88 15.40 2.41 22.92
CA TRP A 88 14.53 1.33 22.47
C TRP A 88 13.44 0.95 23.46
N SER A 89 13.51 1.36 24.73
CA SER A 89 12.47 1.06 25.74
C SER A 89 11.13 1.71 25.41
N ARG A 90 11.11 2.70 24.53
CA ARG A 90 9.86 3.30 24.00
C ARG A 90 9.08 2.32 23.10
N PHE A 91 9.76 1.33 22.54
CA PHE A 91 9.18 0.42 21.55
C PHE A 91 9.17 -1.04 22.02
N LEU A 92 10.18 -1.47 22.77
CA LEU A 92 10.48 -2.87 23.02
C LEU A 92 10.78 -3.12 24.49
N THR A 93 10.19 -4.23 25.01
CA THR A 93 10.54 -4.85 26.31
C THR A 93 11.05 -6.29 26.06
N SER A 94 11.46 -6.99 27.11
CA SER A 94 11.91 -8.40 27.00
C SER A 94 10.81 -9.36 26.55
N ASP A 95 9.54 -9.04 26.82
CA ASP A 95 8.37 -9.89 26.48
C ASP A 95 7.89 -9.69 25.04
N LEU A 96 8.36 -8.65 24.35
CA LEU A 96 7.99 -8.38 22.96
C LEU A 96 9.01 -8.99 22.00
N SER A 97 8.57 -9.25 20.79
CA SER A 97 9.41 -9.79 19.74
C SER A 97 9.90 -8.71 18.77
N LEU A 98 11.13 -8.91 18.28
CA LEU A 98 11.84 -7.97 17.39
C LEU A 98 12.14 -8.61 16.03
N SER A 99 12.00 -7.82 14.97
CA SER A 99 12.65 -8.15 13.70
C SER A 99 13.41 -6.92 13.16
N VAL A 100 14.57 -7.16 12.56
CA VAL A 100 15.39 -6.11 11.93
C VAL A 100 15.65 -6.50 10.48
N SER A 101 15.42 -5.55 9.58
CA SER A 101 15.72 -5.65 8.16
C SER A 101 16.62 -4.51 7.73
N ALA A 102 17.43 -4.70 6.69
CA ALA A 102 18.28 -3.63 6.16
C ALA A 102 18.21 -3.56 4.65
N VAL A 103 18.25 -2.32 4.15
CA VAL A 103 18.43 -2.00 2.75
C VAL A 103 19.65 -1.09 2.64
N THR A 104 20.61 -1.47 1.80
CA THR A 104 21.87 -0.76 1.64
C THR A 104 22.08 -0.36 0.18
N ALA A 105 22.54 0.86 -0.06
CA ALA A 105 22.77 1.39 -1.38
C ALA A 105 24.03 2.25 -1.45
N GLY A 106 24.89 1.99 -2.46
CA GLY A 106 26.09 2.79 -2.73
C GLY A 106 27.12 2.78 -1.59
N THR A 107 27.22 1.66 -0.86
CA THR A 107 28.17 1.47 0.24
C THR A 107 29.04 0.24 -0.01
N GLU A 108 30.33 0.37 0.23
CA GLU A 108 31.30 -0.72 0.17
C GLU A 108 31.36 -1.48 1.50
N THR A 109 31.22 -0.76 2.61
CA THR A 109 31.30 -1.31 3.97
C THR A 109 30.11 -2.19 4.31
N PHE A 110 28.93 -1.80 3.90
CA PHE A 110 27.66 -2.48 4.25
C PHE A 110 27.07 -3.23 3.05
N ARG A 111 27.89 -3.96 2.28
CA ARG A 111 27.45 -4.76 1.11
C ARG A 111 26.40 -5.83 1.45
N HIS A 112 26.48 -6.38 2.66
CA HIS A 112 25.63 -7.48 3.11
C HIS A 112 24.55 -6.97 4.06
N SER A 113 23.34 -6.77 3.53
CA SER A 113 22.19 -6.30 4.30
C SER A 113 21.86 -7.18 5.51
N GLY A 114 22.08 -8.51 5.40
CA GLY A 114 21.89 -9.44 6.51
C GLY A 114 22.85 -9.19 7.68
N PHE A 115 24.12 -8.87 7.41
CA PHE A 115 25.10 -8.50 8.44
C PHE A 115 24.74 -7.16 9.09
N THR A 116 24.35 -6.17 8.28
CA THR A 116 23.88 -4.86 8.76
C THR A 116 22.69 -5.00 9.71
N ALA A 117 21.68 -5.78 9.30
CA ALA A 117 20.51 -6.05 10.13
C ALA A 117 20.89 -6.76 11.45
N LEU A 118 21.83 -7.71 11.41
CA LEU A 118 22.31 -8.42 12.59
C LEU A 118 22.99 -7.48 13.58
N LYS A 119 23.89 -6.59 13.11
CA LYS A 119 24.59 -5.63 13.98
C LYS A 119 23.62 -4.67 14.70
N VAL A 120 22.63 -4.13 13.98
CA VAL A 120 21.60 -3.27 14.58
C VAL A 120 20.72 -4.08 15.56
N LYS A 121 20.34 -5.30 15.19
CA LYS A 121 19.61 -6.21 16.09
C LYS A 121 20.40 -6.46 17.39
N ASP A 122 21.70 -6.72 17.30
CA ASP A 122 22.54 -6.97 18.48
C ASP A 122 22.58 -5.74 19.40
N ALA A 123 22.73 -4.52 18.85
CA ALA A 123 22.69 -3.28 19.62
C ALA A 123 21.34 -3.10 20.37
N ILE A 124 20.22 -3.41 19.72
CA ILE A 124 18.89 -3.33 20.34
C ILE A 124 18.73 -4.36 21.45
N VAL A 125 19.08 -5.61 21.16
CA VAL A 125 18.94 -6.74 22.11
C VAL A 125 19.83 -6.55 23.34
N ASP A 126 21.07 -6.08 23.15
CA ASP A 126 21.97 -5.81 24.26
C ASP A 126 21.46 -4.68 25.15
N GLN A 127 20.90 -3.58 24.57
CA GLN A 127 20.30 -2.51 25.36
C GLN A 127 19.11 -3.00 26.20
N VAL A 128 18.22 -3.83 25.62
CA VAL A 128 17.07 -4.38 26.37
C VAL A 128 17.56 -5.31 27.47
N ARG A 129 18.50 -6.22 27.16
CA ARG A 129 19.08 -7.13 28.16
C ARG A 129 19.73 -6.35 29.33
N ASP A 130 20.51 -5.33 29.03
CA ASP A 130 21.23 -4.57 30.05
C ASP A 130 20.28 -3.79 30.98
N ARG A 131 19.06 -3.45 30.50
CA ARG A 131 18.01 -2.80 31.29
C ARG A 131 17.13 -3.76 32.07
N THR A 132 16.79 -4.92 31.48
CA THR A 132 15.77 -5.86 32.02
C THR A 132 16.37 -7.14 32.60
N GLY A 133 17.63 -7.44 32.30
CA GLY A 133 18.28 -8.74 32.60
C GLY A 133 17.93 -9.82 31.59
N GLU A 134 16.98 -9.61 30.68
CA GLU A 134 16.46 -10.59 29.73
C GLU A 134 16.55 -10.11 28.29
N ARG A 135 16.66 -11.04 27.35
CA ARG A 135 16.69 -10.74 25.91
C ARG A 135 15.30 -10.83 25.32
N PRO A 136 14.90 -9.87 24.43
CA PRO A 136 13.67 -10.00 23.68
C PRO A 136 13.75 -11.16 22.67
N ASN A 137 12.62 -11.74 22.35
CA ASN A 137 12.52 -12.74 21.29
C ASN A 137 12.74 -12.12 19.90
N VAL A 138 13.27 -12.93 18.97
CA VAL A 138 13.42 -12.53 17.57
C VAL A 138 12.47 -13.36 16.73
N ASP A 139 11.50 -12.69 16.11
CA ASP A 139 10.55 -13.30 15.19
C ASP A 139 10.55 -12.53 13.86
N ARG A 140 10.86 -13.23 12.77
CA ARG A 140 10.87 -12.61 11.43
C ARG A 140 9.48 -12.53 10.80
N ALA A 141 8.57 -13.40 11.19
CA ALA A 141 7.25 -13.52 10.60
C ALA A 141 6.23 -12.59 11.26
N ASP A 142 6.11 -12.62 12.59
CA ASP A 142 5.12 -11.84 13.34
C ASP A 142 5.75 -11.05 14.50
N ALA A 143 6.82 -10.29 14.24
CA ALA A 143 7.43 -9.42 15.24
C ALA A 143 6.48 -8.32 15.70
N ASP A 144 6.49 -8.04 17.01
CA ASP A 144 5.78 -6.92 17.62
C ASP A 144 6.40 -5.59 17.23
N VAL A 145 7.73 -5.55 17.18
CA VAL A 145 8.51 -4.38 16.77
C VAL A 145 9.33 -4.73 15.52
N ARG A 146 9.10 -4.00 14.45
CA ARG A 146 9.86 -4.14 13.20
C ARG A 146 10.73 -2.92 12.99
N VAL A 147 12.04 -3.15 12.90
CA VAL A 147 13.04 -2.10 12.62
C VAL A 147 13.54 -2.25 11.20
N SER A 148 13.56 -1.14 10.47
CA SER A 148 14.13 -1.05 9.13
C SER A 148 15.34 -0.14 9.14
N VAL A 149 16.47 -0.66 8.70
CA VAL A 149 17.73 0.06 8.55
C VAL A 149 17.90 0.46 7.09
N TYR A 150 18.05 1.73 6.82
CA TYR A 150 18.38 2.22 5.49
C TYR A 150 19.75 2.86 5.51
N ILE A 151 20.69 2.37 4.69
CA ILE A 151 22.04 2.93 4.54
C ILE A 151 22.22 3.38 3.11
N ARG A 152 22.59 4.65 2.95
CA ARG A 152 23.02 5.19 1.66
C ARG A 152 24.42 5.80 1.82
N ARG A 153 25.40 5.18 1.15
CA ARG A 153 26.83 5.44 1.37
C ARG A 153 27.17 5.12 2.83
N ASN A 154 27.48 6.13 3.66
CA ASN A 154 27.72 6.02 5.10
C ASN A 154 26.57 6.59 5.97
N SER A 155 25.56 7.21 5.36
CA SER A 155 24.43 7.76 6.11
C SER A 155 23.42 6.67 6.43
N VAL A 156 23.19 6.45 7.71
CA VAL A 156 22.29 5.47 8.30
C VAL A 156 21.01 6.16 8.75
N THR A 157 19.87 5.59 8.41
CA THR A 157 18.59 5.97 8.99
C THR A 157 17.93 4.74 9.58
N LEU A 158 17.54 4.81 10.84
CA LEU A 158 16.77 3.78 11.54
C LEU A 158 15.30 4.16 11.59
N TYR A 159 14.46 3.23 11.19
CA TYR A 159 13.02 3.37 11.22
C TYR A 159 12.37 2.29 12.08
N VAL A 160 11.26 2.63 12.75
CA VAL A 160 10.30 1.66 13.28
C VAL A 160 9.06 1.61 12.41
N ASP A 161 8.53 0.41 12.13
CA ASP A 161 7.39 0.21 11.25
C ASP A 161 6.08 0.33 12.02
N LEU A 162 5.30 1.39 11.75
CA LEU A 162 4.01 1.61 12.37
C LEU A 162 2.96 0.58 11.92
N SER A 163 3.10 0.05 10.72
CA SER A 163 2.05 -0.73 10.07
C SER A 163 1.87 -2.13 10.68
N GLY A 164 2.98 -2.77 11.08
CA GLY A 164 3.02 -4.18 11.45
C GLY A 164 2.83 -5.08 10.21
N GLU A 165 1.66 -5.67 10.02
CA GLU A 165 1.29 -6.30 8.77
C GLU A 165 1.20 -5.25 7.64
N PRO A 166 1.50 -5.63 6.37
CA PRO A 166 1.36 -4.71 5.25
C PRO A 166 -0.03 -4.05 5.19
N LEU A 167 -0.09 -2.74 4.91
CA LEU A 167 -1.35 -2.01 4.85
C LEU A 167 -2.26 -2.48 3.70
N SER A 168 -1.73 -3.18 2.70
CA SER A 168 -2.52 -3.88 1.69
C SER A 168 -3.45 -4.93 2.29
N ARG A 169 -3.11 -5.55 3.41
CA ARG A 169 -4.01 -6.46 4.14
C ARG A 169 -5.12 -5.68 4.84
N ARG A 170 -6.17 -5.32 4.08
CA ARG A 170 -7.33 -4.54 4.58
C ARG A 170 -8.25 -5.33 5.51
N GLY A 171 -8.16 -6.67 5.51
CA GLY A 171 -9.01 -7.57 6.29
C GLY A 171 -10.28 -8.03 5.59
N TYR A 172 -10.57 -7.60 4.36
CA TYR A 172 -11.72 -8.10 3.60
C TYR A 172 -11.43 -9.35 2.77
N ARG A 173 -10.17 -9.60 2.43
CA ARG A 173 -9.76 -10.78 1.64
C ARG A 173 -9.35 -11.92 2.58
N THR A 174 -10.07 -13.03 2.53
CA THR A 174 -9.75 -14.26 3.29
C THR A 174 -9.14 -15.33 2.40
N GLU A 175 -9.49 -15.33 1.11
CA GLU A 175 -8.98 -16.26 0.12
C GLU A 175 -8.26 -15.47 -0.97
N ALA A 176 -7.04 -15.87 -1.28
CA ALA A 176 -6.27 -15.32 -2.38
C ALA A 176 -6.30 -16.32 -3.52
N GLY A 177 -6.71 -15.88 -4.71
CA GLY A 177 -6.41 -16.59 -5.94
C GLY A 177 -4.90 -16.58 -6.24
N GLU A 178 -4.47 -17.22 -7.31
CA GLU A 178 -3.08 -17.14 -7.78
C GLU A 178 -2.72 -15.66 -8.08
N ALA A 179 -1.70 -15.12 -7.40
CA ALA A 179 -1.12 -13.78 -7.56
C ALA A 179 -2.13 -12.59 -7.69
N PRO A 180 -3.00 -12.36 -6.70
CA PRO A 180 -3.99 -11.29 -6.78
C PRO A 180 -3.34 -9.90 -6.78
N LEU A 181 -3.97 -8.96 -7.50
CA LEU A 181 -3.59 -7.54 -7.44
C LEU A 181 -3.62 -7.05 -5.99
N ARG A 182 -2.55 -6.39 -5.52
CA ARG A 182 -2.53 -5.82 -4.16
C ARG A 182 -3.48 -4.63 -4.08
N GLU A 183 -4.16 -4.49 -2.96
CA GLU A 183 -5.12 -3.42 -2.70
C GLU A 183 -4.49 -2.03 -2.84
N THR A 184 -3.25 -1.88 -2.38
CA THR A 184 -2.49 -0.63 -2.52
C THR A 184 -2.19 -0.27 -3.97
N LEU A 185 -1.95 -1.26 -4.83
CA LEU A 185 -1.75 -1.04 -6.26
C LEU A 185 -3.08 -0.70 -6.95
N ALA A 186 -4.17 -1.36 -6.60
CA ALA A 186 -5.50 -1.03 -7.12
C ALA A 186 -5.90 0.41 -6.80
N ALA A 187 -5.65 0.87 -5.57
CA ALA A 187 -5.88 2.26 -5.17
C ALA A 187 -4.98 3.25 -5.94
N ALA A 188 -3.70 2.89 -6.15
CA ALA A 188 -2.77 3.70 -6.94
C ALA A 188 -3.22 3.83 -8.40
N ILE A 189 -3.70 2.75 -9.02
CA ILE A 189 -4.24 2.74 -10.39
C ILE A 189 -5.40 3.74 -10.51
N LEU A 190 -6.37 3.71 -9.60
CA LEU A 190 -7.50 4.63 -9.61
C LEU A 190 -7.06 6.10 -9.51
N ARG A 191 -6.04 6.39 -8.69
CA ARG A 191 -5.47 7.74 -8.56
C ARG A 191 -4.71 8.17 -9.82
N LEU A 192 -3.82 7.33 -10.32
CA LEU A 192 -3.04 7.63 -11.53
C LEU A 192 -3.95 7.79 -12.76
N ALA A 193 -5.04 7.04 -12.80
CA ALA A 193 -6.09 7.21 -13.81
C ALA A 193 -6.95 8.47 -13.62
N ARG A 194 -6.67 9.28 -12.57
CA ARG A 194 -7.42 10.52 -12.29
C ARG A 194 -8.92 10.32 -12.10
N TRP A 195 -9.32 9.21 -11.47
CA TRP A 195 -10.74 9.00 -11.15
C TRP A 195 -11.23 10.04 -10.14
N ASP A 196 -12.36 10.66 -10.45
CA ASP A 196 -12.96 11.76 -9.69
C ASP A 196 -13.78 11.32 -8.46
N ARG A 197 -13.93 10.00 -8.23
CA ARG A 197 -14.76 9.39 -7.18
C ARG A 197 -16.28 9.59 -7.36
N VAL A 198 -16.72 10.20 -8.46
CA VAL A 198 -18.13 10.50 -8.78
C VAL A 198 -18.57 9.76 -10.02
N THR A 199 -17.72 9.70 -11.05
CA THR A 199 -17.99 8.93 -12.28
C THR A 199 -18.15 7.44 -11.94
N PRO A 200 -19.21 6.76 -12.44
CA PRO A 200 -19.40 5.32 -12.24
C PRO A 200 -18.19 4.51 -12.69
N VAL A 201 -17.87 3.44 -11.95
CA VAL A 201 -16.74 2.56 -12.25
C VAL A 201 -17.22 1.27 -12.87
N LEU A 202 -16.49 0.79 -13.86
CA LEU A 202 -16.60 -0.55 -14.43
C LEU A 202 -15.26 -1.26 -14.34
N ASP A 203 -15.23 -2.39 -13.63
CA ASP A 203 -14.13 -3.37 -13.61
C ASP A 203 -14.61 -4.60 -14.38
N PRO A 204 -14.29 -4.71 -15.70
CA PRO A 204 -14.89 -5.74 -16.56
C PRO A 204 -14.16 -7.09 -16.52
N MET A 205 -13.08 -7.21 -15.75
CA MET A 205 -12.27 -8.43 -15.55
C MET A 205 -11.83 -8.48 -14.08
N CYS A 206 -12.84 -8.49 -13.19
CA CYS A 206 -12.62 -8.11 -11.79
C CYS A 206 -11.88 -9.15 -10.95
N GLY A 207 -11.81 -10.39 -11.39
CA GLY A 207 -11.23 -11.43 -10.57
C GLY A 207 -11.89 -11.47 -9.18
N SER A 208 -11.09 -11.47 -8.13
CA SER A 208 -11.58 -11.41 -6.74
C SER A 208 -12.17 -10.05 -6.30
N GLY A 209 -12.33 -9.10 -7.23
CA GLY A 209 -12.99 -7.82 -7.01
C GLY A 209 -12.14 -6.70 -6.44
N THR A 210 -10.81 -6.82 -6.44
CA THR A 210 -9.93 -5.88 -5.73
C THR A 210 -10.11 -4.43 -6.17
N ILE A 211 -10.07 -4.15 -7.49
CA ILE A 211 -10.21 -2.78 -8.02
C ILE A 211 -11.59 -2.22 -7.70
N ALA A 212 -12.65 -2.98 -7.96
CA ALA A 212 -14.01 -2.58 -7.69
C ALA A 212 -14.25 -2.30 -6.19
N ILE A 213 -13.70 -3.12 -5.29
CA ILE A 213 -13.80 -2.93 -3.85
C ILE A 213 -13.06 -1.67 -3.39
N GLU A 214 -11.81 -1.47 -3.82
CA GLU A 214 -11.03 -0.27 -3.48
C GLU A 214 -11.71 1.00 -4.03
N ALA A 215 -12.28 0.95 -5.24
CA ALA A 215 -13.08 2.05 -5.80
C ALA A 215 -14.31 2.34 -4.93
N ALA A 216 -15.09 1.33 -4.58
CA ALA A 216 -16.29 1.49 -3.76
C ALA A 216 -15.96 2.01 -2.35
N MET A 217 -14.90 1.51 -1.72
CA MET A 217 -14.43 2.01 -0.43
C MET A 217 -13.95 3.46 -0.51
N TRP A 218 -13.25 3.84 -1.58
CA TRP A 218 -12.75 5.20 -1.75
C TRP A 218 -13.89 6.18 -2.03
N ALA A 219 -14.84 5.82 -2.87
CA ALA A 219 -16.02 6.61 -3.12
C ALA A 219 -16.86 6.86 -1.86
N ALA A 220 -17.04 5.83 -1.04
CA ALA A 220 -17.80 5.89 0.21
C ALA A 220 -17.00 6.49 1.38
N ASP A 221 -15.79 6.98 1.17
CA ASP A 221 -14.87 7.49 2.20
C ASP A 221 -14.63 6.52 3.36
N VAL A 222 -14.62 5.21 3.08
CA VAL A 222 -14.28 4.18 4.07
C VAL A 222 -12.78 4.10 4.19
N ALA A 223 -12.20 4.48 5.31
CA ALA A 223 -10.76 4.40 5.55
C ALA A 223 -10.29 2.93 5.50
N PRO A 224 -9.21 2.60 4.75
CA PRO A 224 -8.80 1.22 4.50
C PRO A 224 -8.36 0.46 5.75
N GLY A 225 -7.87 1.17 6.76
CA GLY A 225 -7.42 0.60 8.02
C GLY A 225 -8.52 0.32 9.05
N LEU A 226 -9.78 0.74 8.80
CA LEU A 226 -10.86 0.61 9.78
C LEU A 226 -11.20 -0.84 10.17
N ARG A 227 -10.92 -1.80 9.28
CA ARG A 227 -11.20 -3.23 9.50
C ARG A 227 -10.01 -3.98 10.09
N ARG A 228 -8.86 -3.33 10.20
CA ARG A 228 -7.70 -3.94 10.84
C ARG A 228 -7.94 -4.00 12.34
N GLU A 229 -7.66 -5.14 12.92
CA GLU A 229 -7.74 -5.34 14.36
C GLU A 229 -6.80 -4.38 15.07
N ARG A 230 -5.54 -4.34 14.62
CA ARG A 230 -4.48 -3.48 15.18
C ARG A 230 -3.42 -3.13 14.14
N PHE A 231 -2.68 -2.07 14.42
CA PHE A 231 -1.43 -1.71 13.72
C PHE A 231 -0.23 -2.15 14.55
N GLY A 232 0.98 -2.13 13.95
CA GLY A 232 2.21 -2.51 14.63
C GLY A 232 2.49 -1.66 15.87
N PHE A 233 2.32 -0.34 15.75
CA PHE A 233 2.57 0.60 16.86
C PHE A 233 1.65 0.37 18.08
N GLU A 234 0.48 -0.22 17.91
CA GLU A 234 -0.44 -0.56 19.01
C GLU A 234 0.09 -1.71 19.91
N ARG A 235 1.21 -2.36 19.50
CA ARG A 235 1.92 -3.38 20.28
C ARG A 235 3.13 -2.84 21.05
N TRP A 236 3.58 -1.62 20.76
CA TRP A 236 4.80 -1.09 21.34
C TRP A 236 4.66 -0.77 22.84
N ALA A 237 5.76 -0.92 23.57
CA ALA A 237 5.81 -0.65 25.01
C ALA A 237 5.34 0.75 25.38
N GLY A 238 5.63 1.76 24.56
CA GLY A 238 5.23 3.14 24.77
C GLY A 238 3.84 3.52 24.24
N PHE A 239 3.05 2.56 23.71
CA PHE A 239 1.66 2.82 23.29
C PHE A 239 0.73 2.72 24.50
N ASP A 240 0.55 3.82 25.19
CA ASP A 240 -0.17 3.97 26.42
C ASP A 240 -1.67 4.29 26.24
N ASP A 241 -2.35 4.68 27.33
CA ASP A 241 -3.77 5.03 27.31
C ASP A 241 -4.08 6.27 26.48
N ASP A 242 -3.17 7.23 26.44
CA ASP A 242 -3.30 8.43 25.63
C ASP A 242 -3.25 8.06 24.13
N GLY A 243 -2.30 7.23 23.74
CA GLY A 243 -2.23 6.68 22.38
C GLY A 243 -3.49 5.90 21.99
N ARG A 244 -4.01 5.08 22.89
CA ARG A 244 -5.26 4.35 22.70
C ARG A 244 -6.46 5.29 22.53
N GLN A 245 -6.49 6.41 23.28
CA GLN A 245 -7.53 7.42 23.13
C GLN A 245 -7.47 8.10 21.77
N VAL A 246 -6.28 8.55 21.34
CA VAL A 246 -6.09 9.17 20.03
C VAL A 246 -6.53 8.22 18.90
N MET A 247 -6.20 6.93 18.98
CA MET A 247 -6.65 5.95 17.97
C MET A 247 -8.15 5.73 17.98
N ARG A 248 -8.81 5.75 19.15
CA ARG A 248 -10.28 5.71 19.24
C ARG A 248 -10.93 6.90 18.51
N GLU A 249 -10.36 8.10 18.71
CA GLU A 249 -10.81 9.33 18.06
C GLU A 249 -10.65 9.25 16.53
N LEU A 250 -9.45 8.91 16.04
CA LEU A 250 -9.17 8.75 14.62
C LEU A 250 -10.11 7.73 13.95
N ARG A 251 -10.28 6.56 14.57
CA ARG A 251 -11.22 5.54 14.08
C ARG A 251 -12.67 6.02 14.13
N GLY A 252 -13.05 6.79 15.15
CA GLY A 252 -14.38 7.41 15.29
C GLY A 252 -14.64 8.45 14.20
N GLU A 253 -13.68 9.32 13.91
CA GLU A 253 -13.74 10.30 12.83
C GLU A 253 -13.89 9.61 11.46
N ALA A 254 -13.08 8.60 11.19
CA ALA A 254 -13.14 7.84 9.95
C ALA A 254 -14.49 7.13 9.78
N ARG A 255 -15.06 6.55 10.84
CA ARG A 255 -16.40 5.93 10.79
C ARG A 255 -17.51 6.94 10.52
N ARG A 256 -17.44 8.16 11.08
CA ARG A 256 -18.44 9.22 10.84
C ARG A 256 -18.44 9.74 9.39
N ARG A 257 -17.29 9.69 8.73
CA ARG A 257 -17.17 10.07 7.31
C ARG A 257 -17.66 8.98 6.36
N ALA A 258 -17.53 7.72 6.75
CA ALA A 258 -17.85 6.58 5.92
C ALA A 258 -19.34 6.51 5.54
N GLY A 259 -19.62 6.05 4.32
CA GLY A 259 -21.00 5.79 3.85
C GLY A 259 -21.67 6.95 3.13
N ARG A 260 -21.00 8.07 2.88
CA ARG A 260 -21.53 9.16 2.05
C ARG A 260 -21.63 8.71 0.60
N GLY A 261 -22.78 9.00 -0.02
CA GLY A 261 -23.23 8.54 -1.34
C GLY A 261 -22.11 8.24 -2.34
N ALA A 262 -22.01 6.98 -2.73
CA ALA A 262 -21.01 6.52 -3.69
C ALA A 262 -21.62 6.35 -5.09
N PRO A 263 -20.88 6.58 -6.18
CA PRO A 263 -21.30 6.27 -7.53
C PRO A 263 -21.49 4.75 -7.69
N ALA A 264 -22.20 4.36 -8.75
CA ALA A 264 -22.37 2.96 -9.09
C ALA A 264 -21.02 2.32 -9.45
N VAL A 265 -20.68 1.21 -8.79
CA VAL A 265 -19.54 0.36 -9.14
C VAL A 265 -20.08 -0.94 -9.69
N THR A 266 -19.65 -1.28 -10.90
CA THR A 266 -19.97 -2.55 -11.56
C THR A 266 -18.69 -3.35 -11.70
N ALA A 267 -18.75 -4.62 -11.32
CA ALA A 267 -17.68 -5.60 -11.49
C ALA A 267 -18.19 -6.76 -12.35
N ALA A 268 -17.42 -7.18 -13.32
CA ALA A 268 -17.77 -8.30 -14.17
C ALA A 268 -16.59 -9.28 -14.34
N ASP A 269 -16.93 -10.53 -14.50
CA ASP A 269 -15.99 -11.60 -14.89
C ASP A 269 -16.75 -12.65 -15.68
N ILE A 270 -16.03 -13.49 -16.42
CA ILE A 270 -16.61 -14.64 -17.14
C ILE A 270 -16.78 -15.86 -16.24
N ASP A 271 -16.05 -15.91 -15.14
CA ASP A 271 -16.05 -17.03 -14.20
C ASP A 271 -16.98 -16.76 -13.02
N PRO A 272 -18.11 -17.49 -12.91
CA PRO A 272 -19.05 -17.30 -11.80
C PRO A 272 -18.44 -17.65 -10.43
N ALA A 273 -17.50 -18.60 -10.36
CA ALA A 273 -16.86 -18.96 -9.09
C ALA A 273 -15.99 -17.82 -8.56
N VAL A 274 -15.28 -17.14 -9.46
CA VAL A 274 -14.49 -15.94 -9.11
C VAL A 274 -15.39 -14.78 -8.66
N LEU A 275 -16.57 -14.62 -9.30
CA LEU A 275 -17.56 -13.61 -8.88
C LEU A 275 -18.13 -13.91 -7.50
N ASP A 276 -18.29 -15.17 -7.10
CA ASP A 276 -18.74 -15.51 -5.75
C ASP A 276 -17.69 -15.11 -4.70
N VAL A 277 -16.40 -15.32 -4.98
CA VAL A 277 -15.31 -14.81 -4.14
C VAL A 277 -15.35 -13.28 -4.08
N ALA A 278 -15.54 -12.60 -5.20
CA ALA A 278 -15.63 -11.13 -5.25
C ALA A 278 -16.82 -10.59 -4.45
N ARG A 279 -17.99 -11.24 -4.53
CA ARG A 279 -19.19 -10.89 -3.71
C ARG A 279 -18.91 -11.06 -2.21
N ALA A 280 -18.28 -12.16 -1.83
CA ALA A 280 -17.92 -12.41 -0.44
C ALA A 280 -16.93 -11.37 0.09
N ASN A 281 -15.89 -11.00 -0.72
CA ASN A 281 -14.94 -9.95 -0.40
C ASN A 281 -15.63 -8.58 -0.25
N ALA A 282 -16.52 -8.20 -1.18
CA ALA A 282 -17.28 -6.95 -1.11
C ALA A 282 -18.19 -6.89 0.12
N GLY A 283 -18.86 -8.00 0.46
CA GLY A 283 -19.65 -8.12 1.68
C GLY A 283 -18.81 -7.90 2.94
N ARG A 284 -17.63 -8.52 3.01
CA ARG A 284 -16.69 -8.30 4.11
C ARG A 284 -16.14 -6.86 4.12
N ALA A 285 -15.90 -6.25 2.96
CA ALA A 285 -15.53 -4.85 2.87
C ALA A 285 -16.66 -3.88 3.22
N GLY A 286 -17.92 -4.35 3.29
CA GLY A 286 -19.10 -3.55 3.61
C GLY A 286 -19.44 -2.55 2.51
N VAL A 287 -19.16 -2.87 1.26
CA VAL A 287 -19.44 -2.03 0.10
C VAL A 287 -20.46 -2.66 -0.83
N ARG A 288 -21.18 -1.81 -1.60
CA ARG A 288 -22.16 -2.24 -2.59
C ARG A 288 -21.58 -2.19 -3.98
N ILE A 289 -21.58 -3.32 -4.68
CA ILE A 289 -21.06 -3.49 -6.04
C ILE A 289 -22.10 -4.30 -6.84
N ALA A 290 -22.36 -3.88 -8.08
CA ALA A 290 -23.20 -4.61 -9.01
C ALA A 290 -22.32 -5.65 -9.75
N PHE A 291 -22.52 -6.94 -9.47
CA PHE A 291 -21.77 -8.02 -10.13
C PHE A 291 -22.51 -8.54 -11.37
N ARG A 292 -21.77 -8.79 -12.44
CA ARG A 292 -22.27 -9.31 -13.72
C ARG A 292 -21.38 -10.46 -14.20
N GLU A 293 -21.96 -11.61 -14.49
CA GLU A 293 -21.31 -12.66 -15.26
C GLU A 293 -21.33 -12.25 -16.72
N ARG A 294 -20.21 -11.73 -17.22
CA ARG A 294 -20.12 -11.19 -18.56
C ARG A 294 -18.68 -11.02 -19.02
N SER A 295 -18.41 -11.43 -20.27
CA SER A 295 -17.14 -11.14 -20.92
C SER A 295 -17.01 -9.67 -21.30
N LEU A 296 -15.84 -9.07 -21.12
CA LEU A 296 -15.50 -7.73 -21.64
C LEU A 296 -15.71 -7.67 -23.16
N ILE A 297 -15.35 -8.71 -23.91
CA ILE A 297 -15.49 -8.76 -25.37
C ILE A 297 -16.97 -8.60 -25.80
N ALA A 298 -17.89 -9.15 -25.01
CA ALA A 298 -19.34 -9.04 -25.25
C ALA A 298 -19.96 -7.75 -24.71
N TRP A 299 -19.15 -6.86 -24.11
CA TRP A 299 -19.67 -5.58 -23.59
C TRP A 299 -19.95 -4.60 -24.72
N GLN A 300 -21.14 -4.03 -24.69
CA GLN A 300 -21.54 -2.99 -25.62
C GLN A 300 -21.72 -1.68 -24.86
N SER A 301 -21.40 -0.57 -25.49
CA SER A 301 -21.65 0.76 -24.92
C SER A 301 -23.15 0.94 -24.74
N ASP A 302 -23.52 1.40 -23.56
CA ASP A 302 -24.89 1.82 -23.22
C ASP A 302 -25.01 3.36 -23.13
N GLY A 303 -24.01 4.09 -23.65
CA GLY A 303 -23.94 5.55 -23.62
C GLY A 303 -23.59 6.16 -22.26
N VAL A 304 -23.36 5.34 -21.25
CA VAL A 304 -22.99 5.83 -19.91
C VAL A 304 -21.48 6.04 -19.83
N ARG A 305 -21.06 7.26 -19.56
CA ARG A 305 -19.66 7.59 -19.28
C ARG A 305 -19.20 6.90 -17.99
N ARG A 306 -18.06 6.21 -18.04
CA ARG A 306 -17.49 5.46 -16.92
C ARG A 306 -15.99 5.67 -16.79
N MET A 307 -15.48 5.45 -15.58
CA MET A 307 -14.10 5.03 -15.38
C MET A 307 -14.05 3.50 -15.56
N VAL A 308 -13.46 3.04 -16.65
CA VAL A 308 -13.25 1.61 -16.92
C VAL A 308 -11.84 1.25 -16.46
N VAL A 309 -11.70 0.30 -15.55
CA VAL A 309 -10.38 -0.15 -15.06
C VAL A 309 -10.26 -1.63 -15.32
N ALA A 310 -9.34 -2.01 -16.21
CA ALA A 310 -9.14 -3.39 -16.62
C ALA A 310 -7.76 -3.90 -16.23
N ASN A 311 -7.74 -5.06 -15.59
CA ASN A 311 -6.52 -5.81 -15.27
C ASN A 311 -6.59 -7.18 -15.92
N PRO A 312 -6.29 -7.30 -17.23
CA PRO A 312 -6.35 -8.58 -17.93
C PRO A 312 -5.25 -9.53 -17.44
N PRO A 313 -5.40 -10.85 -17.66
CA PRO A 313 -4.43 -11.84 -17.24
C PRO A 313 -3.05 -11.59 -17.87
N TYR A 314 -1.99 -11.82 -17.07
CA TYR A 314 -0.59 -11.62 -17.47
C TYR A 314 0.00 -12.88 -18.12
N ASP A 315 -0.62 -14.05 -17.94
CA ASP A 315 0.00 -15.32 -18.27
C ASP A 315 -0.08 -15.62 -19.77
N VAL A 316 1.10 -15.81 -20.37
CA VAL A 316 1.29 -16.26 -21.76
C VAL A 316 0.65 -17.63 -22.01
N ARG A 317 0.39 -18.42 -20.96
CA ARG A 317 -0.24 -19.75 -21.07
C ARG A 317 -1.74 -19.70 -21.35
N LEU A 318 -2.43 -18.61 -21.03
CA LEU A 318 -3.83 -18.37 -21.36
C LEU A 318 -3.99 -17.52 -22.63
N GLY A 319 -2.92 -17.42 -23.45
CA GLY A 319 -3.00 -16.81 -24.77
C GLY A 319 -3.21 -15.31 -24.72
N ALA A 320 -2.31 -14.57 -24.07
CA ALA A 320 -2.06 -13.19 -24.50
C ALA A 320 -1.41 -13.23 -25.91
N ASP A 321 -2.01 -14.05 -26.79
CA ASP A 321 -1.69 -13.99 -28.21
C ASP A 321 -2.17 -12.63 -28.73
N ALA A 322 -1.66 -12.25 -29.87
CA ALA A 322 -2.02 -10.98 -30.47
C ALA A 322 -3.53 -10.87 -30.76
N ALA A 323 -4.27 -11.98 -30.88
CA ALA A 323 -5.72 -12.01 -31.06
C ALA A 323 -6.44 -11.60 -29.80
N PHE A 324 -6.09 -12.18 -28.64
CA PHE A 324 -6.70 -11.83 -27.37
C PHE A 324 -6.45 -10.36 -27.01
N CYS A 325 -5.22 -9.85 -27.19
CA CYS A 325 -4.93 -8.43 -26.99
C CYS A 325 -5.80 -7.54 -27.90
N ARG A 326 -5.98 -7.91 -29.18
CA ARG A 326 -6.86 -7.17 -30.10
C ARG A 326 -8.30 -7.19 -29.66
N ASP A 327 -8.84 -8.32 -29.23
CA ASP A 327 -10.23 -8.45 -28.81
C ASP A 327 -10.52 -7.60 -27.56
N ILE A 328 -9.63 -7.64 -26.56
CA ILE A 328 -9.75 -6.84 -25.35
C ILE A 328 -9.66 -5.35 -25.69
N THR A 329 -8.66 -4.92 -26.46
CA THR A 329 -8.49 -3.49 -26.80
C THR A 329 -9.62 -2.98 -27.69
N ALA A 330 -10.11 -3.77 -28.63
CA ALA A 330 -11.28 -3.43 -29.43
C ALA A 330 -12.55 -3.29 -28.57
N ALA A 331 -12.72 -4.13 -27.55
CA ALA A 331 -13.81 -3.99 -26.60
C ALA A 331 -13.72 -2.69 -25.78
N LEU A 332 -12.51 -2.35 -25.31
CA LEU A 332 -12.29 -1.09 -24.59
C LEU A 332 -12.53 0.13 -25.47
N CYS A 333 -12.13 0.10 -26.74
CA CYS A 333 -12.39 1.18 -27.70
C CYS A 333 -13.90 1.41 -27.97
N ARG A 334 -14.77 0.44 -27.70
CA ARG A 334 -16.24 0.62 -27.82
C ARG A 334 -16.87 1.32 -26.61
N MET A 335 -16.11 1.60 -25.55
CA MET A 335 -16.60 2.29 -24.34
C MET A 335 -16.65 3.81 -24.53
N HIS A 336 -17.36 4.28 -25.56
CA HIS A 336 -17.41 5.68 -25.96
C HIS A 336 -17.72 6.62 -24.79
N GLY A 337 -17.05 7.76 -24.76
CA GLY A 337 -17.16 8.79 -23.72
C GLY A 337 -16.54 8.39 -22.38
N SER A 338 -15.92 7.21 -22.26
CA SER A 338 -15.34 6.71 -21.01
C SER A 338 -13.83 6.93 -20.94
N ARG A 339 -13.36 7.08 -19.72
CA ARG A 339 -11.91 7.01 -19.40
C ARG A 339 -11.52 5.56 -19.09
N VAL A 340 -10.52 5.05 -19.78
CA VAL A 340 -10.06 3.67 -19.66
C VAL A 340 -8.67 3.65 -19.03
N ALA A 341 -8.51 2.88 -17.98
CA ALA A 341 -7.24 2.56 -17.33
C ALA A 341 -6.94 1.07 -17.49
N LEU A 342 -5.99 0.74 -18.34
CA LEU A 342 -5.60 -0.64 -18.66
C LEU A 342 -4.26 -0.96 -18.00
N LEU A 343 -4.23 -1.89 -17.06
CA LEU A 343 -3.00 -2.42 -16.49
C LEU A 343 -2.44 -3.50 -17.42
N ALA A 344 -1.50 -3.11 -18.27
CA ALA A 344 -0.92 -3.97 -19.29
C ALA A 344 0.31 -4.72 -18.76
N GLY A 345 0.17 -6.01 -18.51
CA GLY A 345 1.29 -6.90 -18.17
C GLY A 345 2.05 -7.43 -19.39
N HIS A 346 1.57 -7.12 -20.61
CA HIS A 346 2.18 -7.53 -21.86
C HIS A 346 2.15 -6.39 -22.89
N PRO A 347 3.25 -6.13 -23.65
CA PRO A 347 3.32 -5.02 -24.61
C PRO A 347 2.30 -5.13 -25.76
N GLY A 348 1.77 -6.31 -26.04
CA GLY A 348 0.74 -6.54 -27.05
C GLY A 348 -0.53 -5.74 -26.85
N TYR A 349 -0.90 -5.41 -25.61
CA TYR A 349 -2.07 -4.55 -25.34
C TYR A 349 -1.87 -3.14 -25.87
N ARG A 350 -0.69 -2.56 -25.64
CA ARG A 350 -0.37 -1.22 -26.14
C ARG A 350 -0.27 -1.18 -27.66
N GLN A 351 0.28 -2.24 -28.27
CA GLN A 351 0.41 -2.37 -29.73
C GLN A 351 -0.93 -2.56 -30.43
N ALA A 352 -1.86 -3.29 -29.78
CA ALA A 352 -3.18 -3.57 -30.33
C ALA A 352 -4.20 -2.44 -30.14
N MET A 353 -3.97 -1.52 -29.20
CA MET A 353 -4.88 -0.40 -28.93
C MET A 353 -4.85 0.60 -30.08
N ALA A 354 -6.02 0.88 -30.64
CA ALA A 354 -6.17 1.83 -31.75
C ALA A 354 -6.02 3.31 -31.32
N LEU A 355 -6.02 3.57 -30.01
CA LEU A 355 -5.91 4.91 -29.43
C LEU A 355 -4.50 5.16 -28.88
N GLN A 356 -4.09 6.42 -28.89
CA GLN A 356 -2.86 6.81 -28.17
C GLN A 356 -3.20 7.03 -26.70
N PRO A 357 -2.36 6.55 -25.76
CA PRO A 357 -2.58 6.78 -24.35
C PRO A 357 -2.33 8.25 -24.00
N GLU A 358 -3.23 8.84 -23.21
CA GLU A 358 -3.04 10.17 -22.60
C GLU A 358 -1.88 10.14 -21.56
N ALA A 359 -1.76 9.02 -20.83
CA ALA A 359 -0.69 8.82 -19.86
C ALA A 359 -0.24 7.36 -19.81
N VAL A 360 1.04 7.17 -19.51
CA VAL A 360 1.68 5.86 -19.33
C VAL A 360 2.48 5.88 -18.04
N PHE A 361 2.19 4.94 -17.13
CA PHE A 361 2.91 4.81 -15.87
C PHE A 361 3.57 3.42 -15.79
N PRO A 362 4.90 3.33 -15.75
CA PRO A 362 5.59 2.08 -15.45
C PRO A 362 5.30 1.65 -14.02
N LEU A 363 4.78 0.45 -13.83
CA LEU A 363 4.40 -0.11 -12.55
C LEU A 363 4.99 -1.51 -12.36
N LYS A 364 4.81 -2.07 -11.16
CA LYS A 364 5.07 -3.49 -10.87
C LYS A 364 3.88 -4.11 -10.14
N ASN A 365 3.44 -5.26 -10.60
CA ASN A 365 2.50 -6.11 -9.86
C ASN A 365 3.27 -7.31 -9.27
N GLY A 366 3.61 -7.23 -7.99
CA GLY A 366 4.63 -8.10 -7.41
C GLY A 366 5.98 -7.85 -8.07
N ASP A 367 6.59 -8.90 -8.64
CA ASP A 367 7.85 -8.81 -9.39
C ASP A 367 7.65 -8.59 -10.90
N LEU A 368 6.40 -8.67 -11.38
CA LEU A 368 6.07 -8.54 -12.80
C LEU A 368 6.03 -7.07 -13.21
N PRO A 369 6.87 -6.66 -14.20
CA PRO A 369 6.77 -5.33 -14.78
C PRO A 369 5.46 -5.19 -15.57
N CYS A 370 4.80 -4.04 -15.44
CA CYS A 370 3.58 -3.71 -16.18
C CYS A 370 3.52 -2.21 -16.46
N GLU A 371 2.63 -1.81 -17.35
CA GLU A 371 2.34 -0.41 -17.64
C GLU A 371 0.86 -0.12 -17.34
N LEU A 372 0.58 0.96 -16.63
CA LEU A 372 -0.77 1.50 -16.61
C LEU A 372 -0.92 2.45 -17.79
N LEU A 373 -1.80 2.09 -18.72
CA LEU A 373 -2.13 2.87 -19.91
C LEU A 373 -3.48 3.56 -19.70
N VAL A 374 -3.51 4.87 -19.79
CA VAL A 374 -4.73 5.67 -19.58
C VAL A 374 -5.17 6.27 -20.90
N TYR A 375 -6.45 6.10 -21.26
CA TYR A 375 -7.04 6.56 -22.50
C TYR A 375 -8.34 7.34 -22.24
N GLU A 376 -8.62 8.35 -23.07
CA GLU A 376 -9.98 8.85 -23.30
C GLU A 376 -10.52 8.20 -24.56
N VAL A 377 -11.67 7.54 -24.45
CA VAL A 377 -12.34 6.90 -25.59
C VAL A 377 -13.36 7.89 -26.14
N PRO A 378 -13.20 8.37 -27.39
CA PRO A 378 -14.05 9.39 -27.97
C PRO A 378 -15.52 8.97 -28.17
#